data_8c7355dff69c5ac4523af4fa1bfd760b
#
_entry.id   8c7355dff69c5ac4523af4fa1bfd760b
#
_cell.length_a   1.000
_cell.length_b   1.000
_cell.length_c   1.000
_cell.angle_alpha   90.00
_cell.angle_beta   90.00
_cell.angle_gamma   90.00
#
_symmetry.space_group_name_H-M   'P 1'
#
loop_
_entity.id
_entity.type
_entity.pdbx_description
1 polymer ?
#
loop_
_entity_poly.entity_id
_entity_poly.type
_entity_poly.pdbx_seq_one_letter_code
_entity_poly.pdbx_strand_id
1 'polypeptide(L)'
;MTVSACLFSLSLCCQTGDARVLVIGIDGTRPDCMEAAETPSLDALIADGIYSPDALNNDITYSGPGWSAMLCGVWSDAHGVTSNNFVGSDFDGFPSFMRRLELENPDLNTHSICHWSPINDYILGEVVDEAINAPTDAAVRDAAVSILDNGDPHAVFLHFDDVDINGHGYGFNATVPQYISAIETTDGYVSDVMAALTDRPDYAQENWLILVSTDHGGIGFN
;
A
#
# COMPACT_ATOMS: atom_id res chain seq x y z
N MET A 1 55.49 -13.18 14.42
CA MET A 1 54.21 -12.43 14.54
C MET A 1 53.26 -12.97 13.49
N THR A 2 52.40 -13.87 13.89
CA THR A 2 51.40 -14.49 13.01
C THR A 2 50.09 -13.69 13.17
N VAL A 3 49.68 -13.02 12.09
CA VAL A 3 48.41 -12.30 12.00
C VAL A 3 47.33 -13.33 11.69
N SER A 4 46.45 -13.59 12.67
CA SER A 4 45.25 -14.42 12.51
C SER A 4 44.19 -13.59 11.83
N ALA A 5 43.85 -13.91 10.57
CA ALA A 5 42.73 -13.32 9.85
C ALA A 5 41.44 -13.95 10.35
N CYS A 6 40.62 -13.18 11.08
CA CYS A 6 39.27 -13.55 11.48
C CYS A 6 38.34 -13.39 10.27
N LEU A 7 38.01 -14.48 9.60
CA LEU A 7 36.97 -14.52 8.57
C LEU A 7 35.59 -14.43 9.28
N PHE A 8 34.95 -13.25 9.25
CA PHE A 8 33.55 -13.13 9.53
C PHE A 8 32.75 -13.66 8.32
N SER A 9 32.20 -14.84 8.43
CA SER A 9 31.20 -15.31 7.49
C SER A 9 29.87 -14.57 7.84
N LEU A 10 29.49 -13.57 7.05
CA LEU A 10 28.13 -13.12 7.01
C LEU A 10 27.28 -14.25 6.42
N SER A 11 26.61 -15.00 7.29
CA SER A 11 25.48 -15.82 6.86
C SER A 11 24.37 -14.86 6.42
N LEU A 12 24.25 -14.61 5.10
CA LEU A 12 22.99 -14.17 4.55
C LEU A 12 22.00 -15.28 4.87
N CYS A 13 21.15 -15.03 5.86
CA CYS A 13 19.98 -15.88 6.12
C CYS A 13 19.04 -15.66 4.91
N CYS A 14 19.16 -16.51 3.88
CA CYS A 14 18.15 -16.62 2.86
C CYS A 14 16.91 -17.19 3.57
N GLN A 15 15.94 -16.35 3.88
CA GLN A 15 14.67 -16.82 4.37
C GLN A 15 14.06 -17.67 3.25
N THR A 16 13.90 -18.95 3.51
CA THR A 16 13.36 -19.94 2.55
C THR A 16 11.83 -20.05 2.67
N GLY A 17 11.18 -19.06 3.29
CA GLY A 17 9.72 -18.99 3.38
C GLY A 17 9.09 -18.57 2.06
N ASP A 18 7.82 -18.91 1.85
CA ASP A 18 7.04 -18.45 0.72
C ASP A 18 6.98 -16.92 0.73
N ALA A 19 7.40 -16.29 -0.36
CA ALA A 19 7.42 -14.85 -0.50
C ALA A 19 5.99 -14.31 -0.63
N ARG A 20 5.64 -13.38 0.24
CA ARG A 20 4.31 -12.75 0.31
C ARG A 20 4.44 -11.24 0.33
N VAL A 21 3.40 -10.54 -0.10
CA VAL A 21 3.40 -9.08 -0.10
C VAL A 21 2.08 -8.51 0.42
N LEU A 22 2.19 -7.55 1.32
CA LEU A 22 1.10 -6.68 1.75
C LEU A 22 1.42 -5.25 1.31
N VAL A 23 0.58 -4.67 0.47
CA VAL A 23 0.68 -3.28 0.04
C VAL A 23 -0.47 -2.50 0.64
N ILE A 24 -0.15 -1.49 1.43
CA ILE A 24 -1.11 -0.60 2.08
C ILE A 24 -1.01 0.77 1.41
N GLY A 25 -2.06 1.15 0.71
CA GLY A 25 -2.23 2.46 0.10
C GLY A 25 -3.07 3.37 0.98
N ILE A 26 -2.57 4.58 1.30
CA ILE A 26 -3.30 5.59 2.07
C ILE A 26 -3.41 6.84 1.19
N ASP A 27 -4.58 7.04 0.56
CA ASP A 27 -4.80 8.09 -0.43
C ASP A 27 -4.58 9.49 0.15
N GLY A 28 -3.97 10.37 -0.61
CA GLY A 28 -3.83 11.79 -0.29
C GLY A 28 -2.98 12.11 0.94
N THR A 29 -2.14 11.19 1.44
CA THR A 29 -1.36 11.39 2.66
C THR A 29 -0.09 12.20 2.40
N ARG A 30 0.05 13.31 3.12
CA ARG A 30 1.26 14.17 3.08
C ARG A 30 2.26 13.74 4.16
N PRO A 31 3.56 13.59 3.84
CA PRO A 31 4.58 13.22 4.82
C PRO A 31 4.67 14.19 6.00
N ASP A 32 4.62 15.51 5.75
CA ASP A 32 4.68 16.53 6.81
C ASP A 32 3.47 16.53 7.74
N CYS A 33 2.32 16.05 7.26
CA CYS A 33 1.12 15.90 8.07
C CYS A 33 1.14 14.56 8.85
N MET A 34 1.70 13.52 8.27
CA MET A 34 1.95 12.26 8.97
C MET A 34 2.93 12.46 10.14
N GLU A 35 4.01 13.25 9.94
CA GLU A 35 4.95 13.60 11.01
C GLU A 35 4.30 14.43 12.14
N ALA A 36 3.20 15.14 11.86
CA ALA A 36 2.48 15.96 12.84
C ALA A 36 1.36 15.19 13.57
N ALA A 37 0.99 14.01 13.07
CA ALA A 37 -0.05 13.14 13.61
C ALA A 37 0.53 12.10 14.59
N GLU A 38 -0.30 11.53 15.45
CA GLU A 38 0.08 10.39 16.29
C GLU A 38 -0.13 9.08 15.50
N THR A 39 0.96 8.53 14.94
CA THR A 39 0.93 7.36 14.03
C THR A 39 1.81 6.21 14.55
N PRO A 40 1.55 5.65 15.75
CA PRO A 40 2.44 4.67 16.37
C PRO A 40 2.65 3.39 15.54
N SER A 41 1.69 2.98 14.70
CA SER A 41 1.82 1.79 13.85
C SER A 41 2.71 2.05 12.65
N LEU A 42 2.54 3.18 11.98
CA LEU A 42 3.41 3.62 10.89
C LEU A 42 4.82 3.91 11.41
N ASP A 43 4.94 4.54 12.60
CA ASP A 43 6.24 4.79 13.25
C ASP A 43 6.99 3.49 13.56
N ALA A 44 6.28 2.44 13.99
CA ALA A 44 6.88 1.13 14.21
C ALA A 44 7.39 0.51 12.90
N LEU A 45 6.62 0.60 11.80
CA LEU A 45 7.06 0.15 10.48
C LEU A 45 8.27 0.94 9.97
N ILE A 46 8.30 2.25 10.20
CA ILE A 46 9.46 3.10 9.87
C ILE A 46 10.69 2.69 10.67
N ALA A 47 10.55 2.38 11.95
CA ALA A 47 11.66 2.00 12.81
C ALA A 47 12.28 0.65 12.42
N ASP A 48 11.48 -0.28 11.90
CA ASP A 48 11.91 -1.62 11.49
C ASP A 48 12.25 -1.72 10.00
N GLY A 49 11.95 -0.67 9.21
CA GLY A 49 12.06 -0.69 7.76
C GLY A 49 12.91 0.42 7.15
N ILE A 50 12.52 0.85 5.96
CA ILE A 50 13.11 1.97 5.22
C ILE A 50 12.00 2.97 4.91
N TYR A 51 12.20 4.22 5.28
CA TYR A 51 11.28 5.32 5.02
C TYR A 51 11.91 6.39 4.15
N SER A 52 11.14 6.94 3.23
CA SER A 52 11.50 8.13 2.46
C SER A 52 10.32 9.11 2.40
N PRO A 53 10.46 10.32 2.97
CA PRO A 53 9.46 11.38 2.83
C PRO A 53 9.54 12.09 1.47
N ASP A 54 10.57 11.79 0.67
CA ASP A 54 10.87 12.48 -0.60
C ASP A 54 10.39 11.70 -1.83
N ALA A 55 9.42 10.79 -1.66
CA ALA A 55 8.84 10.08 -2.80
C ALA A 55 8.18 11.08 -3.75
N LEU A 56 8.41 10.90 -5.05
CA LEU A 56 7.87 11.78 -6.10
C LEU A 56 6.67 11.12 -6.77
N ASN A 57 5.64 11.92 -7.00
CA ASN A 57 4.53 11.57 -7.86
C ASN A 57 4.66 12.28 -9.22
N ASN A 58 3.78 11.92 -10.15
CA ASN A 58 3.56 12.63 -11.41
C ASN A 58 3.18 14.10 -11.18
N ASP A 59 3.34 14.93 -12.22
CA ASP A 59 2.88 16.34 -12.21
C ASP A 59 1.36 16.48 -11.95
N ILE A 60 0.59 15.41 -12.18
CA ILE A 60 -0.86 15.38 -11.97
C ILE A 60 -1.14 14.61 -10.68
N THR A 61 -1.55 15.32 -9.62
CA THR A 61 -1.90 14.75 -8.32
C THR A 61 -3.36 14.31 -8.28
N TYR A 62 -3.72 13.33 -9.13
CA TYR A 62 -5.00 12.66 -9.14
C TYR A 62 -4.82 11.19 -8.80
N SER A 63 -5.79 10.60 -8.11
CA SER A 63 -5.74 9.21 -7.65
C SER A 63 -5.62 8.21 -8.82
N GLY A 64 -6.33 8.43 -9.94
CA GLY A 64 -6.23 7.54 -11.10
C GLY A 64 -4.81 7.41 -11.67
N PRO A 65 -4.12 8.51 -12.04
CA PRO A 65 -2.72 8.47 -12.45
C PRO A 65 -1.77 7.96 -11.36
N GLY A 66 -1.96 8.40 -10.12
CA GLY A 66 -1.09 8.03 -8.99
C GLY A 66 -1.14 6.53 -8.69
N TRP A 67 -2.33 5.97 -8.49
CA TRP A 67 -2.49 4.54 -8.26
C TRP A 67 -2.09 3.70 -9.46
N SER A 68 -2.36 4.17 -10.70
CA SER A 68 -1.87 3.49 -11.90
C SER A 68 -0.35 3.44 -11.93
N ALA A 69 0.32 4.55 -11.62
CA ALA A 69 1.78 4.60 -11.60
C ALA A 69 2.37 3.67 -10.53
N MET A 70 1.81 3.67 -9.32
CA MET A 70 2.27 2.83 -8.23
C MET A 70 2.05 1.33 -8.55
N LEU A 71 0.87 0.97 -9.03
CA LEU A 71 0.51 -0.44 -9.28
C LEU A 71 1.17 -1.01 -10.54
N CYS A 72 1.43 -0.19 -11.57
CA CYS A 72 2.06 -0.64 -12.82
C CYS A 72 3.58 -0.43 -12.87
N GLY A 73 4.13 0.41 -11.97
CA GLY A 73 5.56 0.70 -11.88
C GLY A 73 6.09 1.56 -13.03
N VAL A 74 5.22 2.31 -13.72
CA VAL A 74 5.55 3.23 -14.82
C VAL A 74 4.71 4.50 -14.71
N TRP A 75 5.14 5.60 -15.32
CA TRP A 75 4.46 6.88 -15.29
C TRP A 75 3.34 6.97 -16.32
N SER A 76 2.56 8.07 -16.25
CA SER A 76 1.38 8.30 -17.10
C SER A 76 1.70 8.39 -18.61
N ASP A 77 2.91 8.72 -18.99
CA ASP A 77 3.37 8.70 -20.39
C ASP A 77 3.46 7.26 -20.95
N ALA A 78 3.57 6.26 -20.09
CA ALA A 78 3.57 4.85 -20.45
C ALA A 78 2.17 4.22 -20.25
N HIS A 79 1.61 4.23 -19.03
CA HIS A 79 0.31 3.60 -18.78
C HIS A 79 -0.91 4.36 -19.29
N GLY A 80 -0.74 5.61 -19.78
CA GLY A 80 -1.77 6.39 -20.49
C GLY A 80 -2.84 7.05 -19.60
N VAL A 81 -2.87 6.79 -18.29
CA VAL A 81 -3.88 7.36 -17.38
C VAL A 81 -3.44 8.77 -16.96
N THR A 82 -4.26 9.78 -17.29
CA THR A 82 -3.99 11.19 -16.98
C THR A 82 -5.07 11.86 -16.15
N SER A 83 -6.13 11.11 -15.78
CA SER A 83 -7.22 11.58 -14.90
C SER A 83 -7.98 10.39 -14.31
N ASN A 84 -8.90 10.67 -13.38
CA ASN A 84 -9.72 9.65 -12.71
C ASN A 84 -10.79 9.00 -13.62
N ASN A 85 -10.84 9.32 -14.92
CA ASN A 85 -11.74 8.65 -15.86
C ASN A 85 -11.08 7.47 -16.61
N PHE A 86 -9.78 7.24 -16.41
CA PHE A 86 -8.99 6.15 -17.00
C PHE A 86 -9.03 6.06 -18.54
N VAL A 87 -9.49 7.11 -19.22
CA VAL A 87 -9.49 7.15 -20.69
C VAL A 87 -8.05 7.18 -21.21
N GLY A 88 -7.74 6.23 -22.10
CA GLY A 88 -6.43 6.08 -22.70
C GLY A 88 -5.49 5.15 -21.95
N SER A 89 -5.97 4.46 -20.89
CA SER A 89 -5.18 3.46 -20.16
C SER A 89 -4.69 2.33 -21.07
N ASP A 90 -3.43 1.93 -20.89
CA ASP A 90 -2.80 0.78 -21.53
C ASP A 90 -2.27 -0.21 -20.47
N PHE A 91 -3.21 -0.82 -19.75
CA PHE A 91 -2.86 -1.84 -18.75
C PHE A 91 -2.54 -3.21 -19.35
N ASP A 92 -2.77 -3.40 -20.66
CA ASP A 92 -2.28 -4.59 -21.36
C ASP A 92 -0.79 -4.46 -21.69
N GLY A 93 -0.34 -3.29 -22.13
CA GLY A 93 1.06 -2.99 -22.37
C GLY A 93 1.88 -2.83 -21.08
N PHE A 94 1.25 -2.24 -20.06
CA PHE A 94 1.86 -1.94 -18.76
C PHE A 94 1.03 -2.51 -17.60
N PRO A 95 0.98 -3.85 -17.44
CA PRO A 95 0.14 -4.48 -16.44
C PRO A 95 0.59 -4.18 -15.01
N SER A 96 -0.37 -4.16 -14.08
CA SER A 96 -0.11 -4.04 -12.66
C SER A 96 0.75 -5.19 -12.14
N PHE A 97 1.41 -4.98 -10.99
CA PHE A 97 2.22 -6.03 -10.36
C PHE A 97 1.36 -7.27 -10.01
N MET A 98 0.10 -7.08 -9.62
CA MET A 98 -0.83 -8.18 -9.36
C MET A 98 -1.07 -9.03 -10.62
N ARG A 99 -1.34 -8.38 -11.77
CA ARG A 99 -1.48 -9.10 -13.04
C ARG A 99 -0.22 -9.85 -13.45
N ARG A 100 0.96 -9.31 -13.13
CA ARG A 100 2.23 -10.00 -13.39
C ARG A 100 2.38 -11.24 -12.52
N LEU A 101 1.98 -11.17 -11.24
CA LEU A 101 1.97 -12.31 -10.34
C LEU A 101 1.06 -13.42 -10.87
N GLU A 102 -0.18 -13.09 -11.23
CA GLU A 102 -1.15 -14.06 -11.78
C GLU A 102 -0.69 -14.70 -13.10
N LEU A 103 -0.04 -13.93 -13.97
CA LEU A 103 0.49 -14.46 -15.24
C LEU A 103 1.67 -15.40 -15.02
N GLU A 104 2.51 -15.15 -14.03
CA GLU A 104 3.67 -16.00 -13.71
C GLU A 104 3.28 -17.24 -12.92
N ASN A 105 2.33 -17.13 -12.01
CA ASN A 105 1.88 -18.23 -11.17
C ASN A 105 0.40 -18.06 -10.77
N PRO A 106 -0.53 -18.67 -11.54
CA PRO A 106 -1.97 -18.57 -11.25
C PRO A 106 -2.42 -19.38 -10.02
N ASP A 107 -1.51 -20.07 -9.34
CA ASP A 107 -1.82 -20.75 -8.06
C ASP A 107 -1.61 -19.80 -6.85
N LEU A 108 -1.17 -18.56 -7.07
CA LEU A 108 -1.09 -17.53 -6.02
C LEU A 108 -2.50 -17.08 -5.64
N ASN A 109 -2.69 -16.78 -4.35
CA ASN A 109 -3.95 -16.27 -3.82
C ASN A 109 -3.82 -14.75 -3.64
N THR A 110 -4.50 -13.99 -4.49
CA THR A 110 -4.33 -12.54 -4.60
C THR A 110 -5.61 -11.78 -4.27
N HIS A 111 -5.48 -10.70 -3.49
CA HIS A 111 -6.62 -9.93 -3.00
C HIS A 111 -6.41 -8.43 -3.20
N SER A 112 -7.48 -7.73 -3.58
CA SER A 112 -7.54 -6.28 -3.65
C SER A 112 -8.76 -5.76 -2.90
N ILE A 113 -8.55 -4.92 -1.88
CA ILE A 113 -9.62 -4.39 -1.05
C ILE A 113 -9.53 -2.86 -1.08
N CYS A 114 -10.49 -2.22 -1.72
CA CYS A 114 -10.43 -0.78 -1.99
C CYS A 114 -11.67 -0.06 -1.50
N HIS A 115 -11.48 1.09 -0.82
CA HIS A 115 -12.56 2.01 -0.56
C HIS A 115 -12.92 2.80 -1.84
N TRP A 116 -11.92 3.32 -2.56
CA TRP A 116 -12.15 3.95 -3.86
C TRP A 116 -12.22 2.91 -4.97
N SER A 117 -13.44 2.55 -5.39
CA SER A 117 -13.70 1.43 -6.31
C SER A 117 -13.00 1.50 -7.67
N PRO A 118 -12.68 2.69 -8.26
CA PRO A 118 -12.03 2.73 -9.56
C PRO A 118 -10.69 1.98 -9.65
N ILE A 119 -9.97 1.75 -8.55
CA ILE A 119 -8.78 0.90 -8.56
C ILE A 119 -9.16 -0.53 -8.99
N ASN A 120 -10.19 -1.11 -8.37
CA ASN A 120 -10.68 -2.43 -8.76
C ASN A 120 -11.40 -2.39 -10.11
N ASP A 121 -12.18 -1.34 -10.38
CA ASP A 121 -12.99 -1.26 -11.60
C ASP A 121 -12.14 -1.17 -12.87
N TYR A 122 -10.93 -0.59 -12.80
CA TYR A 122 -10.10 -0.33 -13.98
C TYR A 122 -8.71 -0.99 -13.95
N ILE A 123 -8.10 -1.17 -12.78
CA ILE A 123 -6.70 -1.61 -12.69
C ILE A 123 -6.57 -3.07 -12.24
N LEU A 124 -7.31 -3.50 -11.21
CA LEU A 124 -7.07 -4.77 -10.52
C LEU A 124 -8.21 -5.78 -10.60
N GLY A 125 -9.47 -5.34 -10.76
CA GLY A 125 -10.64 -6.15 -10.46
C GLY A 125 -10.84 -7.42 -11.28
N GLU A 126 -10.36 -7.46 -12.53
CA GLU A 126 -10.42 -8.66 -13.38
C GLU A 126 -9.14 -9.51 -13.33
N VAL A 127 -8.21 -9.13 -12.44
CA VAL A 127 -6.85 -9.66 -12.43
C VAL A 127 -6.58 -10.49 -11.19
N VAL A 128 -7.15 -10.09 -10.06
CA VAL A 128 -6.94 -10.75 -8.76
C VAL A 128 -8.02 -11.80 -8.50
N ASP A 129 -7.73 -12.80 -7.68
CA ASP A 129 -8.71 -13.83 -7.30
C ASP A 129 -9.92 -13.24 -6.57
N GLU A 130 -9.69 -12.24 -5.74
CA GLU A 130 -10.78 -11.57 -5.02
C GLU A 130 -10.58 -10.05 -4.99
N ALA A 131 -11.55 -9.33 -5.56
CA ALA A 131 -11.62 -7.87 -5.53
C ALA A 131 -12.84 -7.43 -4.70
N ILE A 132 -12.60 -6.66 -3.62
CA ILE A 132 -13.62 -6.15 -2.72
C ILE A 132 -13.68 -4.63 -2.82
N ASN A 133 -14.83 -4.08 -3.23
CA ASN A 133 -15.13 -2.66 -3.13
C ASN A 133 -15.81 -2.41 -1.78
N ALA A 134 -15.05 -1.91 -0.81
CA ALA A 134 -15.52 -1.68 0.54
C ALA A 134 -16.16 -0.28 0.67
N PRO A 135 -17.26 -0.11 1.43
CA PRO A 135 -17.96 1.17 1.52
C PRO A 135 -17.28 2.20 2.44
N THR A 136 -16.27 1.80 3.21
CA THR A 136 -15.54 2.64 4.17
C THR A 136 -14.16 2.06 4.44
N ASP A 137 -13.23 2.87 4.96
CA ASP A 137 -11.91 2.39 5.39
C ASP A 137 -12.01 1.33 6.51
N ALA A 138 -12.97 1.48 7.42
CA ALA A 138 -13.23 0.45 8.45
C ALA A 138 -13.61 -0.90 7.81
N ALA A 139 -14.39 -0.90 6.73
CA ALA A 139 -14.75 -2.12 6.01
C ALA A 139 -13.55 -2.70 5.23
N VAL A 140 -12.64 -1.86 4.72
CA VAL A 140 -11.34 -2.31 4.17
C VAL A 140 -10.55 -3.05 5.24
N ARG A 141 -10.39 -2.45 6.43
CA ARG A 141 -9.71 -3.06 7.56
C ARG A 141 -10.35 -4.40 7.96
N ASP A 142 -11.67 -4.45 8.11
CA ASP A 142 -12.39 -5.65 8.52
C ASP A 142 -12.21 -6.81 7.51
N ALA A 143 -12.28 -6.52 6.21
CA ALA A 143 -12.05 -7.50 5.16
C ALA A 143 -10.60 -7.98 5.15
N ALA A 144 -9.63 -7.07 5.28
CA ALA A 144 -8.21 -7.40 5.34
C ALA A 144 -7.89 -8.32 6.52
N VAL A 145 -8.37 -7.98 7.72
CA VAL A 145 -8.22 -8.82 8.92
C VAL A 145 -8.83 -10.21 8.69
N SER A 146 -10.03 -10.28 8.13
CA SER A 146 -10.67 -11.57 7.84
C SER A 146 -9.87 -12.45 6.88
N ILE A 147 -9.28 -11.86 5.83
CA ILE A 147 -8.45 -12.58 4.86
C ILE A 147 -7.14 -13.05 5.50
N LEU A 148 -6.52 -12.21 6.32
CA LEU A 148 -5.27 -12.56 7.01
C LEU A 148 -5.47 -13.64 8.07
N ASP A 149 -6.57 -13.59 8.83
CA ASP A 149 -6.88 -14.55 9.90
C ASP A 149 -7.32 -15.93 9.37
N ASN A 150 -8.06 -15.96 8.26
CA ASN A 150 -8.75 -17.17 7.83
C ASN A 150 -8.28 -17.70 6.47
N GLY A 151 -7.51 -16.91 5.72
CA GLY A 151 -7.04 -17.26 4.38
C GLY A 151 -5.56 -17.59 4.32
N ASP A 152 -5.12 -17.86 3.09
CA ASP A 152 -3.70 -18.07 2.75
C ASP A 152 -3.28 -17.12 1.62
N PRO A 153 -3.33 -15.79 1.84
CA PRO A 153 -3.04 -14.80 0.81
C PRO A 153 -1.53 -14.72 0.52
N HIS A 154 -1.18 -14.61 -0.77
CA HIS A 154 0.19 -14.41 -1.24
C HIS A 154 0.47 -12.95 -1.56
N ALA A 155 -0.55 -12.24 -2.08
CA ALA A 155 -0.45 -10.80 -2.33
C ALA A 155 -1.76 -10.11 -1.95
N VAL A 156 -1.65 -9.06 -1.14
CA VAL A 156 -2.80 -8.26 -0.68
C VAL A 156 -2.52 -6.80 -0.96
N PHE A 157 -3.46 -6.14 -1.62
CA PHE A 157 -3.48 -4.69 -1.79
C PHE A 157 -4.67 -4.11 -1.02
N LEU A 158 -4.40 -3.13 -0.16
CA LEU A 158 -5.38 -2.37 0.59
C LEU A 158 -5.37 -0.92 0.16
N HIS A 159 -6.56 -0.32 0.03
CA HIS A 159 -6.69 1.11 -0.26
C HIS A 159 -7.62 1.77 0.76
N PHE A 160 -7.06 2.73 1.53
CA PHE A 160 -7.76 3.61 2.45
C PHE A 160 -7.93 5.00 1.82
N ASP A 161 -9.14 5.56 1.86
CA ASP A 161 -9.53 6.79 1.15
C ASP A 161 -9.88 7.97 2.08
N ASP A 162 -10.15 7.69 3.37
CA ASP A 162 -10.66 8.70 4.30
C ASP A 162 -9.71 9.87 4.51
N VAL A 163 -8.40 9.69 4.35
CA VAL A 163 -7.41 10.77 4.49
C VAL A 163 -7.59 11.76 3.35
N ASP A 164 -7.70 11.30 2.10
CA ASP A 164 -7.95 12.15 0.92
C ASP A 164 -9.33 12.83 1.01
N ILE A 165 -10.38 12.10 1.38
CA ILE A 165 -11.72 12.64 1.58
C ILE A 165 -11.70 13.80 2.58
N ASN A 166 -11.02 13.65 3.72
CA ASN A 166 -10.91 14.72 4.72
C ASN A 166 -10.01 15.86 4.25
N GLY A 167 -8.95 15.56 3.50
CA GLY A 167 -8.11 16.56 2.85
C GLY A 167 -8.91 17.44 1.89
N HIS A 168 -9.73 16.85 1.03
CA HIS A 168 -10.63 17.57 0.11
C HIS A 168 -11.73 18.33 0.84
N GLY A 169 -12.26 17.77 1.94
CA GLY A 169 -13.32 18.38 2.70
C GLY A 169 -12.89 19.58 3.56
N TYR A 170 -11.68 19.55 4.12
CA TYR A 170 -11.24 20.49 5.15
C TYR A 170 -9.87 21.13 4.86
N GLY A 171 -9.08 20.57 3.96
CA GLY A 171 -7.75 21.04 3.58
C GLY A 171 -6.63 20.06 3.95
N PHE A 172 -5.65 19.92 3.06
CA PHE A 172 -4.45 19.06 3.22
C PHE A 172 -3.36 19.84 3.99
N ASN A 173 -3.51 19.97 5.30
CA ASN A 173 -2.56 20.75 6.11
C ASN A 173 -2.48 20.22 7.55
N ALA A 174 -1.29 20.24 8.14
CA ALA A 174 -1.04 19.79 9.51
C ALA A 174 -1.78 20.59 10.60
N THR A 175 -2.34 21.76 10.25
CA THR A 175 -3.17 22.56 11.17
C THR A 175 -4.67 22.26 11.06
N VAL A 176 -5.08 21.32 10.19
CA VAL A 176 -6.47 20.90 9.98
C VAL A 176 -6.76 19.65 10.82
N PRO A 177 -7.52 19.79 11.93
CA PRO A 177 -7.72 18.68 12.86
C PRO A 177 -8.42 17.46 12.21
N GLN A 178 -9.33 17.69 11.25
CA GLN A 178 -10.05 16.61 10.58
C GLN A 178 -9.12 15.76 9.71
N TYR A 179 -8.18 16.40 9.02
CA TYR A 179 -7.20 15.71 8.19
C TYR A 179 -6.19 14.92 9.06
N ILE A 180 -5.70 15.52 10.13
CA ILE A 180 -4.81 14.83 11.09
C ILE A 180 -5.55 13.66 11.74
N SER A 181 -6.80 13.84 12.19
CA SER A 181 -7.59 12.75 12.79
C SER A 181 -7.89 11.61 11.81
N ALA A 182 -8.01 11.89 10.51
CA ALA A 182 -8.15 10.84 9.50
C ALA A 182 -6.86 10.02 9.38
N ILE A 183 -5.68 10.66 9.39
CA ILE A 183 -4.37 9.96 9.38
C ILE A 183 -4.25 9.07 10.62
N GLU A 184 -4.54 9.60 11.82
CA GLU A 184 -4.49 8.86 13.09
C GLU A 184 -5.48 7.67 13.12
N THR A 185 -6.67 7.86 12.56
CA THR A 185 -7.68 6.80 12.44
C THR A 185 -7.19 5.68 11.51
N THR A 186 -6.62 6.06 10.37
CA THR A 186 -6.07 5.09 9.40
C THR A 186 -4.86 4.36 9.98
N ASP A 187 -4.01 5.01 10.79
CA ASP A 187 -2.94 4.33 11.54
C ASP A 187 -3.49 3.25 12.46
N GLY A 188 -4.63 3.50 13.12
CA GLY A 188 -5.35 2.50 13.90
C GLY A 188 -5.79 1.30 13.06
N TYR A 189 -6.25 1.52 11.82
CA TYR A 189 -6.58 0.42 10.90
C TYR A 189 -5.34 -0.36 10.46
N VAL A 190 -4.23 0.35 10.20
CA VAL A 190 -2.93 -0.31 9.94
C VAL A 190 -2.51 -1.17 11.11
N SER A 191 -2.71 -0.70 12.36
CA SER A 191 -2.44 -1.48 13.57
C SER A 191 -3.20 -2.81 13.59
N ASP A 192 -4.52 -2.76 13.31
CA ASP A 192 -5.37 -3.96 13.30
C ASP A 192 -4.94 -4.95 12.21
N VAL A 193 -4.61 -4.45 11.02
CA VAL A 193 -4.11 -5.28 9.90
C VAL A 193 -2.77 -5.92 10.24
N MET A 194 -1.84 -5.15 10.82
CA MET A 194 -0.53 -5.67 11.21
C MET A 194 -0.62 -6.68 12.35
N ALA A 195 -1.55 -6.48 13.29
CA ALA A 195 -1.82 -7.48 14.34
C ALA A 195 -2.32 -8.80 13.74
N ALA A 196 -3.33 -8.75 12.86
CA ALA A 196 -3.82 -9.94 12.16
C ALA A 196 -2.72 -10.65 11.36
N LEU A 197 -1.85 -9.87 10.68
CA LEU A 197 -0.71 -10.43 9.95
C LEU A 197 0.27 -11.17 10.86
N THR A 198 0.68 -10.55 11.97
CA THR A 198 1.69 -11.11 12.87
C THR A 198 1.15 -12.24 13.75
N ASP A 199 -0.16 -12.29 13.99
CA ASP A 199 -0.84 -13.34 14.74
C ASP A 199 -1.12 -14.60 13.90
N ARG A 200 -0.79 -14.60 12.60
CA ARG A 200 -0.93 -15.78 11.74
C ARG A 200 -0.12 -16.94 12.28
N PRO A 201 -0.69 -18.18 12.35
CA PRO A 201 0.01 -19.35 12.88
C PRO A 201 1.36 -19.63 12.21
N ASP A 202 1.45 -19.33 10.91
CA ASP A 202 2.62 -19.62 10.08
C ASP A 202 3.48 -18.37 9.79
N TYR A 203 3.20 -17.23 10.42
CA TYR A 203 3.90 -15.96 10.18
C TYR A 203 5.43 -16.09 10.25
N ALA A 204 5.95 -16.86 11.19
CA ALA A 204 7.40 -17.06 11.35
C ALA A 204 8.04 -17.89 10.22
N GLN A 205 7.25 -18.58 9.41
CA GLN A 205 7.66 -19.39 8.26
C GLN A 205 7.38 -18.65 6.94
N GLU A 206 6.55 -17.63 6.96
CA GLU A 206 6.22 -16.77 5.81
C GLU A 206 7.26 -15.65 5.67
N ASN A 207 7.49 -15.21 4.44
CA ASN A 207 8.42 -14.12 4.14
C ASN A 207 7.65 -12.93 3.58
N TRP A 208 7.11 -12.09 4.47
CA TRP A 208 6.30 -10.95 4.10
C TRP A 208 7.12 -9.70 3.78
N LEU A 209 6.87 -9.11 2.62
CA LEU A 209 7.24 -7.74 2.29
C LEU A 209 6.03 -6.84 2.57
N ILE A 210 6.19 -5.86 3.47
CA ILE A 210 5.16 -4.87 3.76
C ILE A 210 5.56 -3.55 3.12
N LEU A 211 4.69 -3.00 2.29
CA LEU A 211 4.87 -1.71 1.62
C LEU A 211 3.72 -0.79 2.02
N VAL A 212 4.05 0.40 2.51
CA VAL A 212 3.07 1.46 2.76
C VAL A 212 3.39 2.64 1.87
N SER A 213 2.41 3.15 1.15
CA SER A 213 2.60 4.28 0.24
C SER A 213 1.34 5.12 0.12
N THR A 214 1.50 6.30 -0.47
CA THR A 214 0.42 7.15 -0.95
C THR A 214 0.58 7.36 -2.46
N ASP A 215 -0.49 7.66 -3.13
CA ASP A 215 -0.51 7.99 -4.56
C ASP A 215 -0.19 9.45 -4.84
N HIS A 216 -0.57 10.35 -3.95
CA HIS A 216 -0.27 11.79 -3.98
C HIS A 216 -0.41 12.41 -2.58
N GLY A 217 0.03 13.66 -2.46
CA GLY A 217 -0.36 14.55 -1.37
C GLY A 217 -1.26 15.66 -1.93
N GLY A 218 -2.04 16.31 -1.09
CA GLY A 218 -2.86 17.43 -1.52
C GLY A 218 -2.13 18.78 -1.48
N ILE A 219 -2.68 19.78 -2.18
CA ILE A 219 -2.21 21.17 -2.08
C ILE A 219 -2.70 21.75 -0.76
N GLY A 220 -1.76 22.09 0.15
CA GLY A 220 -2.09 22.82 1.36
C GLY A 220 -2.49 24.26 0.99
N PHE A 221 -3.73 24.65 1.29
CA PHE A 221 -4.09 26.06 1.28
C PHE A 221 -3.51 26.70 2.56
N ASN A 222 -2.58 27.65 2.39
CA ASN A 222 -2.06 28.52 3.45
C ASN A 222 -3.07 29.60 3.82
#